data_71e35ea56fc263207a43a926f3ae204d
#
_entry.id   71e35ea56fc263207a43a926f3ae204d
#
_cell.length_a   1.000
_cell.length_b   1.000
_cell.length_c   1.000
_cell.angle_alpha   90.00
_cell.angle_beta   90.00
_cell.angle_gamma   90.00
#
_symmetry.space_group_name_H-M   'P 1'
#
loop_
_entity.id
_entity.type
_entity.pdbx_description
1 polymer ?
#
loop_
_entity_poly.entity_id
_entity_poly.type
_entity_poly.pdbx_seq_one_letter_code
_entity_poly.pdbx_strand_id
1 'polypeptide(L)'
;RSVGYNEETAIADIVDNCISAQAHKINIQFDWEKKRIVIADDGFGMSEKDLIENMRIGSSDPSKIRAKDDLGRFGMGMKTAAFSLGKKLTVVTKSNFAVSNASWDLDQIPEIGWNLIIRDESEISEFSSQMGEQGTIVIIENLDRVIDIDDEKKAQNKFYRIASKTEKHLALTFHRFIEEDNLILELNGTPIKAWNPFILENSATQELPEESIFSDNGCAEV
;
A
#
# COMPACT_ATOMS: atom_id res chain seq x y z
N ARG A 1 4.92 2.60 16.91
CA ARG A 1 5.55 3.02 15.66
C ARG A 1 6.78 2.16 15.44
N SER A 2 6.86 1.45 14.31
CA SER A 2 7.94 0.51 14.10
C SER A 2 9.27 1.24 13.82
N VAL A 3 10.33 0.72 14.47
CA VAL A 3 11.71 1.10 14.19
C VAL A 3 12.16 0.22 13.03
N GLY A 4 12.58 0.81 11.91
CA GLY A 4 13.18 0.07 10.79
C GLY A 4 12.41 0.07 9.47
N TYR A 5 11.20 0.64 9.41
CA TYR A 5 10.56 0.93 8.14
C TYR A 5 11.15 2.20 7.53
N ASN A 6 11.62 2.11 6.30
CA ASN A 6 11.81 3.28 5.47
C ASN A 6 10.52 3.59 4.69
N GLU A 7 10.41 4.81 4.19
CA GLU A 7 9.16 5.30 3.60
C GLU A 7 8.77 4.50 2.34
N GLU A 8 9.74 4.15 1.50
CA GLU A 8 9.51 3.39 0.27
C GLU A 8 9.03 1.96 0.54
N THR A 9 9.56 1.29 1.56
CA THR A 9 9.12 -0.06 1.96
C THR A 9 7.71 -0.03 2.55
N ALA A 10 7.40 0.99 3.35
CA ALA A 10 6.06 1.16 3.89
C ALA A 10 4.99 1.29 2.79
N ILE A 11 5.30 2.05 1.74
CA ILE A 11 4.39 2.19 0.60
C ILE A 11 4.31 0.89 -0.20
N ALA A 12 5.42 0.17 -0.37
CA ALA A 12 5.44 -1.13 -1.04
C ALA A 12 4.55 -2.16 -0.34
N ASP A 13 4.54 -2.20 1.01
CA ASP A 13 3.65 -3.09 1.76
C ASP A 13 2.16 -2.78 1.55
N ILE A 14 1.81 -1.50 1.33
CA ILE A 14 0.43 -1.13 1.00
C ILE A 14 0.10 -1.54 -0.44
N VAL A 15 1.02 -1.35 -1.37
CA VAL A 15 0.87 -1.80 -2.77
C VAL A 15 0.71 -3.32 -2.85
N ASP A 16 1.44 -4.08 -2.04
CA ASP A 16 1.33 -5.53 -1.95
C ASP A 16 -0.09 -5.97 -1.49
N ASN A 17 -0.68 -5.23 -0.54
CA ASN A 17 -2.07 -5.47 -0.16
C ASN A 17 -3.06 -5.17 -1.32
N CYS A 18 -2.80 -4.13 -2.13
CA CYS A 18 -3.63 -3.85 -3.31
C CYS A 18 -3.53 -4.98 -4.35
N ILE A 19 -2.32 -5.51 -4.59
CA ILE A 19 -2.11 -6.68 -5.48
C ILE A 19 -2.83 -7.92 -4.92
N SER A 20 -2.74 -8.15 -3.61
CA SER A 20 -3.46 -9.25 -2.94
C SER A 20 -4.98 -9.11 -3.04
N ALA A 21 -5.50 -7.88 -3.17
CA ALA A 21 -6.90 -7.57 -3.46
C ALA A 21 -7.24 -7.66 -4.97
N GLN A 22 -6.33 -8.21 -5.79
CA GLN A 22 -6.45 -8.37 -7.24
C GLN A 22 -6.67 -7.03 -7.98
N ALA A 23 -6.00 -5.98 -7.52
CA ALA A 23 -5.99 -4.72 -8.24
C ALA A 23 -5.20 -4.83 -9.55
N HIS A 24 -5.74 -4.26 -10.62
CA HIS A 24 -5.06 -4.11 -11.90
C HIS A 24 -4.49 -2.71 -12.08
N LYS A 25 -5.03 -1.74 -11.36
CA LYS A 25 -4.56 -0.36 -11.37
C LYS A 25 -4.39 0.18 -9.96
N ILE A 26 -3.20 0.71 -9.68
CA ILE A 26 -2.87 1.36 -8.41
C ILE A 26 -2.33 2.75 -8.72
N ASN A 27 -2.91 3.77 -8.09
CA ASN A 27 -2.47 5.15 -8.21
C ASN A 27 -1.97 5.65 -6.85
N ILE A 28 -0.73 6.13 -6.82
CA ILE A 28 -0.09 6.68 -5.63
C ILE A 28 0.07 8.19 -5.84
N GLN A 29 -0.47 8.97 -4.91
CA GLN A 29 -0.38 10.43 -4.94
C GLN A 29 0.36 10.95 -3.72
N PHE A 30 1.42 11.70 -3.95
CA PHE A 30 2.12 12.53 -2.99
C PHE A 30 1.58 13.97 -3.10
N ASP A 31 0.61 14.30 -2.27
CA ASP A 31 -0.08 15.60 -2.25
C ASP A 31 0.60 16.53 -1.22
N TRP A 32 1.48 17.39 -1.71
CA TRP A 32 2.18 18.35 -0.86
C TRP A 32 1.25 19.41 -0.28
N GLU A 33 0.25 19.86 -1.01
CA GLU A 33 -0.65 20.92 -0.55
C GLU A 33 -1.48 20.47 0.64
N LYS A 34 -2.02 19.25 0.57
CA LYS A 34 -2.81 18.65 1.65
C LYS A 34 -1.96 17.86 2.66
N LYS A 35 -0.63 17.81 2.49
CA LYS A 35 0.32 17.10 3.37
C LYS A 35 -0.10 15.65 3.61
N ARG A 36 -0.44 14.93 2.54
CA ARG A 36 -0.92 13.56 2.59
C ARG A 36 -0.33 12.67 1.50
N ILE A 37 -0.38 11.37 1.73
CA ILE A 37 -0.12 10.34 0.73
C ILE A 37 -1.42 9.57 0.55
N VAL A 38 -1.84 9.37 -0.71
CA VAL A 38 -3.05 8.63 -1.07
C VAL A 38 -2.65 7.48 -1.98
N ILE A 39 -3.12 6.28 -1.66
CA ILE A 39 -2.93 5.08 -2.47
C ILE A 39 -4.31 4.53 -2.79
N ALA A 40 -4.65 4.51 -4.07
CA ALA A 40 -5.96 4.08 -4.56
C ALA A 40 -5.80 2.89 -5.49
N ASP A 41 -6.62 1.88 -5.30
CA ASP A 41 -6.66 0.67 -6.13
C ASP A 41 -8.08 0.37 -6.64
N ASP A 42 -8.18 -0.46 -7.66
CA ASP A 42 -9.40 -0.98 -8.26
C ASP A 42 -9.69 -2.44 -7.88
N GLY A 43 -9.07 -2.94 -6.81
CA GLY A 43 -9.27 -4.30 -6.30
C GLY A 43 -10.69 -4.57 -5.80
N PHE A 44 -10.94 -5.73 -5.20
CA PHE A 44 -12.29 -6.15 -4.77
C PHE A 44 -12.96 -5.22 -3.77
N GLY A 45 -12.20 -4.37 -3.08
CA GLY A 45 -12.68 -3.63 -1.92
C GLY A 45 -13.02 -4.55 -0.73
N MET A 46 -13.65 -3.97 0.26
CA MET A 46 -14.04 -4.66 1.51
C MET A 46 -15.48 -4.34 1.87
N SER A 47 -16.19 -5.32 2.45
CA SER A 47 -17.44 -5.02 3.16
C SER A 47 -17.13 -4.19 4.42
N GLU A 48 -18.13 -3.49 4.96
CA GLU A 48 -17.98 -2.73 6.21
C GLU A 48 -17.43 -3.62 7.34
N LYS A 49 -17.93 -4.85 7.45
CA LYS A 49 -17.49 -5.82 8.45
C LYS A 49 -16.00 -6.16 8.28
N ASP A 50 -15.58 -6.46 7.05
CA ASP A 50 -14.19 -6.82 6.75
C ASP A 50 -13.27 -5.62 6.98
N LEU A 51 -13.70 -4.41 6.60
CA LEU A 51 -12.97 -3.18 6.87
C LEU A 51 -12.74 -2.98 8.36
N ILE A 52 -13.79 -3.08 9.18
CA ILE A 52 -13.68 -2.91 10.64
C ILE A 52 -12.77 -3.99 11.23
N GLU A 53 -12.89 -5.23 10.79
CA GLU A 53 -12.03 -6.32 11.24
C GLU A 53 -10.56 -6.07 10.85
N ASN A 54 -10.30 -5.69 9.61
CA ASN A 54 -8.95 -5.37 9.12
C ASN A 54 -8.36 -4.12 9.79
N MET A 55 -9.19 -3.15 10.17
CA MET A 55 -8.72 -1.93 10.84
C MET A 55 -8.49 -2.12 12.34
N ARG A 56 -8.99 -3.17 12.98
CA ARG A 56 -8.68 -3.48 14.38
C ARG A 56 -7.19 -3.74 14.57
N ILE A 57 -6.64 -3.24 15.68
CA ILE A 57 -5.24 -3.50 16.05
C ILE A 57 -5.15 -4.89 16.66
N GLY A 58 -4.34 -5.78 16.06
CA GLY A 58 -4.16 -7.16 16.54
C GLY A 58 -5.31 -8.12 16.18
N SER A 59 -6.03 -7.86 15.10
CA SER A 59 -7.24 -8.59 14.70
C SER A 59 -7.02 -9.96 14.08
N SER A 60 -5.83 -10.32 13.64
CA SER A 60 -5.60 -11.60 12.98
C SER A 60 -4.94 -12.62 13.88
N ASP A 61 -5.62 -13.75 14.07
CA ASP A 61 -5.07 -14.94 14.70
C ASP A 61 -4.04 -15.58 13.74
N PRO A 62 -2.74 -15.60 14.11
CA PRO A 62 -1.70 -16.17 13.28
C PRO A 62 -1.82 -17.69 13.05
N SER A 63 -2.71 -18.38 13.76
CA SER A 63 -2.93 -19.82 13.64
C SER A 63 -4.01 -20.23 12.64
N LYS A 64 -4.79 -19.29 12.08
CA LYS A 64 -5.80 -19.63 11.06
C LYS A 64 -5.14 -20.08 9.76
N ILE A 65 -5.62 -21.21 9.22
CA ILE A 65 -5.23 -21.71 7.89
C ILE A 65 -5.69 -20.70 6.84
N ARG A 66 -4.76 -20.13 6.09
CA ARG A 66 -4.99 -19.12 5.04
C ARG A 66 -4.77 -19.70 3.66
N ALA A 67 -5.29 -19.04 2.63
CA ALA A 67 -4.97 -19.34 1.25
C ALA A 67 -3.47 -19.14 0.99
N LYS A 68 -2.88 -19.93 0.07
CA LYS A 68 -1.44 -19.91 -0.23
C LYS A 68 -0.94 -18.53 -0.71
N ASP A 69 -1.85 -17.68 -1.19
CA ASP A 69 -1.56 -16.38 -1.79
C ASP A 69 -1.73 -15.20 -0.81
N ASP A 70 -2.08 -15.47 0.47
CA ASP A 70 -2.25 -14.43 1.50
C ASP A 70 -0.89 -14.04 2.11
N LEU A 71 -0.27 -13.01 1.57
CA LEU A 71 1.02 -12.45 2.02
C LEU A 71 0.93 -11.72 3.36
N GLY A 72 -0.27 -11.35 3.81
CA GLY A 72 -0.52 -10.57 5.03
C GLY A 72 -0.47 -11.36 6.33
N ARG A 73 0.71 -11.83 6.76
CA ARG A 73 0.90 -12.75 7.91
C ARG A 73 0.25 -12.35 9.24
N PHE A 74 0.05 -11.05 9.53
CA PHE A 74 -0.37 -10.57 10.87
C PHE A 74 -1.55 -9.60 10.86
N GLY A 75 -2.13 -9.22 9.71
CA GLY A 75 -3.18 -8.20 9.61
C GLY A 75 -2.76 -6.81 10.16
N MET A 76 -1.46 -6.61 10.35
CA MET A 76 -0.88 -5.36 10.87
C MET A 76 -0.05 -4.62 9.84
N GLY A 77 0.28 -5.21 8.68
CA GLY A 77 1.19 -4.65 7.68
C GLY A 77 0.79 -3.24 7.26
N MET A 78 -0.42 -3.06 6.74
CA MET A 78 -0.93 -1.76 6.30
C MET A 78 -0.91 -0.71 7.43
N LYS A 79 -1.38 -1.07 8.64
CA LYS A 79 -1.42 -0.14 9.79
C LYS A 79 -0.01 0.25 10.24
N THR A 80 0.89 -0.72 10.32
CA THR A 80 2.29 -0.49 10.70
C THR A 80 2.99 0.37 9.65
N ALA A 81 2.79 0.07 8.38
CA ALA A 81 3.30 0.85 7.25
C ALA A 81 2.77 2.30 7.29
N ALA A 82 1.45 2.48 7.37
CA ALA A 82 0.84 3.81 7.42
C ALA A 82 1.33 4.63 8.63
N PHE A 83 1.37 4.03 9.83
CA PHE A 83 1.85 4.74 11.03
C PHE A 83 3.37 4.94 11.09
N SER A 84 4.12 4.32 10.21
CA SER A 84 5.53 4.68 10.02
C SER A 84 5.69 5.98 9.24
N LEU A 85 4.68 6.36 8.45
CA LEU A 85 4.67 7.58 7.62
C LEU A 85 3.97 8.76 8.30
N GLY A 86 2.81 8.51 8.91
CA GLY A 86 1.98 9.56 9.50
C GLY A 86 1.22 9.10 10.74
N LYS A 87 0.43 9.99 11.32
CA LYS A 87 -0.34 9.73 12.53
C LYS A 87 -1.81 9.44 12.27
N LYS A 88 -2.31 9.76 11.07
CA LYS A 88 -3.70 9.56 10.71
C LYS A 88 -3.78 8.65 9.49
N LEU A 89 -4.52 7.57 9.64
CA LEU A 89 -4.82 6.58 8.59
C LEU A 89 -6.32 6.57 8.37
N THR A 90 -6.75 6.83 7.15
CA THR A 90 -8.14 6.64 6.73
C THR A 90 -8.17 5.64 5.59
N VAL A 91 -9.08 4.67 5.66
CA VAL A 91 -9.36 3.72 4.59
C VAL A 91 -10.80 3.94 4.14
N VAL A 92 -10.98 4.21 2.84
CA VAL A 92 -12.26 4.26 2.16
C VAL A 92 -12.30 3.10 1.20
N THR A 93 -13.33 2.27 1.25
CA THR A 93 -13.44 1.09 0.40
C THR A 93 -14.83 0.99 -0.19
N LYS A 94 -14.92 0.42 -1.39
CA LYS A 94 -16.18 0.19 -2.09
C LYS A 94 -16.25 -1.25 -2.53
N SER A 95 -17.29 -1.94 -2.14
CA SER A 95 -17.57 -3.32 -2.53
C SER A 95 -19.08 -3.50 -2.70
N ASN A 96 -19.53 -4.18 -3.77
CA ASN A 96 -20.94 -4.35 -4.06
C ASN A 96 -21.75 -3.03 -4.05
N PHE A 97 -21.20 -1.97 -4.63
CA PHE A 97 -21.75 -0.60 -4.68
C PHE A 97 -21.87 0.10 -3.31
N ALA A 98 -21.58 -0.56 -2.20
CA ALA A 98 -21.59 0.06 -0.88
C ALA A 98 -20.21 0.67 -0.57
N VAL A 99 -20.21 1.92 -0.10
CA VAL A 99 -19.00 2.61 0.37
C VAL A 99 -18.94 2.51 1.88
N SER A 100 -17.79 2.15 2.39
CA SER A 100 -17.49 2.11 3.83
C SER A 100 -16.17 2.81 4.11
N ASN A 101 -16.03 3.36 5.31
CA ASN A 101 -14.78 3.99 5.70
C ASN A 101 -14.47 3.74 7.18
N ALA A 102 -13.19 3.78 7.52
CA ALA A 102 -12.73 3.74 8.91
C ALA A 102 -11.41 4.48 9.03
N SER A 103 -11.22 5.16 10.14
CA SER A 103 -10.01 5.96 10.40
C SER A 103 -9.42 5.65 11.76
N TRP A 104 -8.12 5.76 11.84
CA TRP A 104 -7.34 5.91 13.06
C TRP A 104 -6.68 7.28 13.07
N ASP A 105 -6.76 7.98 14.20
CA ASP A 105 -6.02 9.21 14.44
C ASP A 105 -5.29 9.08 15.79
N LEU A 106 -3.97 8.96 15.73
CA LEU A 106 -3.15 8.77 16.93
C LEU A 106 -3.17 9.97 17.87
N ASP A 107 -3.42 11.17 17.34
CA ASP A 107 -3.51 12.39 18.14
C ASP A 107 -4.84 12.47 18.91
N GLN A 108 -5.88 11.75 18.48
CA GLN A 108 -7.20 11.69 19.16
C GLN A 108 -7.30 10.54 20.18
N ILE A 109 -6.37 9.58 20.19
CA ILE A 109 -6.41 8.44 21.14
C ILE A 109 -6.55 8.87 22.62
N PRO A 110 -5.88 9.95 23.10
CA PRO A 110 -6.03 10.38 24.49
C PRO A 110 -7.46 10.78 24.86
N GLU A 111 -8.27 11.24 23.89
CA GLU A 111 -9.63 11.73 24.09
C GLU A 111 -10.68 10.63 23.90
N ILE A 112 -10.56 9.86 22.81
CA ILE A 112 -11.56 8.87 22.42
C ILE A 112 -11.17 7.43 22.74
N GLY A 113 -9.95 7.20 23.26
CA GLY A 113 -9.39 5.85 23.47
C GLY A 113 -9.07 5.16 22.14
N TRP A 114 -8.90 3.85 22.19
CA TRP A 114 -8.62 2.99 21.03
C TRP A 114 -9.91 2.66 20.27
N ASN A 115 -10.58 3.68 19.72
CA ASN A 115 -11.80 3.54 18.95
C ASN A 115 -11.56 3.93 17.49
N LEU A 116 -12.14 3.15 16.58
CA LEU A 116 -12.19 3.51 15.17
C LEU A 116 -13.14 4.69 14.96
N ILE A 117 -12.74 5.62 14.12
CA ILE A 117 -13.55 6.76 13.72
C ILE A 117 -14.19 6.43 12.37
N ILE A 118 -15.52 6.48 12.30
CA ILE A 118 -16.24 6.42 11.04
C ILE A 118 -16.52 7.86 10.62
N ARG A 119 -16.12 8.23 9.41
CA ARG A 119 -16.29 9.57 8.86
C ARG A 119 -17.63 9.70 8.18
N ASP A 120 -18.20 10.90 8.21
CA ASP A 120 -19.40 11.21 7.46
C ASP A 120 -19.14 11.17 5.95
N GLU A 121 -20.19 10.90 5.17
CA GLU A 121 -20.09 10.80 3.71
C GLU A 121 -19.51 12.06 3.06
N SER A 122 -19.83 13.23 3.60
CA SER A 122 -19.30 14.52 3.13
C SER A 122 -17.78 14.63 3.26
N GLU A 123 -17.19 14.02 4.29
CA GLU A 123 -15.75 14.05 4.54
C GLU A 123 -14.97 13.12 3.61
N ILE A 124 -15.60 12.07 3.12
CA ILE A 124 -15.01 11.08 2.22
C ILE A 124 -15.41 11.24 0.76
N SER A 125 -16.32 12.18 0.46
CA SER A 125 -16.88 12.37 -0.89
C SER A 125 -15.84 12.64 -1.97
N GLU A 126 -14.75 13.34 -1.63
CA GLU A 126 -13.61 13.58 -2.52
C GLU A 126 -13.01 12.25 -3.02
N PHE A 127 -12.98 11.25 -2.17
CA PHE A 127 -12.40 9.93 -2.47
C PHE A 127 -13.42 8.99 -3.09
N SER A 128 -14.61 8.87 -2.48
CA SER A 128 -15.64 7.94 -2.94
C SER A 128 -16.12 8.25 -4.36
N SER A 129 -16.13 9.53 -4.76
CA SER A 129 -16.49 9.94 -6.12
C SER A 129 -15.47 9.55 -7.21
N GLN A 130 -14.22 9.30 -6.82
CA GLN A 130 -13.16 8.89 -7.73
C GLN A 130 -13.08 7.36 -7.90
N MET A 131 -13.80 6.61 -7.05
CA MET A 131 -13.82 5.16 -7.09
C MET A 131 -14.71 4.67 -8.22
N GLY A 132 -14.26 3.61 -8.90
CA GLY A 132 -15.05 2.86 -9.87
C GLY A 132 -16.19 2.07 -9.21
N GLU A 133 -16.45 0.88 -9.72
CA GLU A 133 -17.46 -0.03 -9.14
C GLU A 133 -17.02 -0.62 -7.81
N GLN A 134 -15.73 -0.82 -7.64
CA GLN A 134 -15.08 -1.37 -6.45
C GLN A 134 -13.68 -0.77 -6.26
N GLY A 135 -13.03 -1.07 -5.13
CA GLY A 135 -11.65 -0.68 -4.86
C GLY A 135 -11.44 -0.20 -3.43
N THR A 136 -10.21 0.22 -3.15
CA THR A 136 -9.83 0.75 -1.84
C THR A 136 -8.94 1.99 -2.00
N ILE A 137 -9.13 2.96 -1.13
CA ILE A 137 -8.29 4.16 -1.03
C ILE A 137 -7.75 4.24 0.39
N VAL A 138 -6.44 4.22 0.50
CA VAL A 138 -5.68 4.40 1.76
C VAL A 138 -5.15 5.82 1.79
N ILE A 139 -5.50 6.58 2.81
CA ILE A 139 -5.11 7.98 2.98
C ILE A 139 -4.28 8.10 4.26
N ILE A 140 -3.06 8.62 4.12
CA ILE A 140 -2.13 8.82 5.23
C ILE A 140 -1.90 10.31 5.38
N GLU A 141 -2.25 10.84 6.53
CA GLU A 141 -2.17 12.27 6.87
C GLU A 141 -1.33 12.46 8.15
N ASN A 142 -1.09 13.74 8.50
CA ASN A 142 -0.25 14.10 9.63
C ASN A 142 1.13 13.41 9.52
N LEU A 143 1.82 13.67 8.39
CA LEU A 143 3.07 13.02 7.98
C LEU A 143 4.27 13.51 8.81
N ASP A 144 4.20 13.42 10.13
CA ASP A 144 5.17 13.94 11.09
C ASP A 144 6.58 13.35 10.95
N ARG A 145 6.72 12.19 10.34
CA ARG A 145 8.03 11.57 10.04
C ARG A 145 8.59 11.97 8.68
N VAL A 146 7.69 12.29 7.76
CA VAL A 146 8.04 12.70 6.40
C VAL A 146 8.30 14.21 6.34
N ILE A 147 7.50 15.01 7.07
CA ILE A 147 7.46 16.48 6.99
C ILE A 147 7.77 17.12 8.36
N ASP A 148 8.71 16.61 9.11
CA ASP A 148 9.13 17.21 10.38
C ASP A 148 10.36 18.10 10.16
N ILE A 149 10.14 19.30 9.61
CA ILE A 149 11.20 20.27 9.37
C ILE A 149 10.62 21.68 9.48
N ASP A 150 11.27 22.55 10.25
CA ASP A 150 10.90 23.96 10.43
C ASP A 150 11.00 24.82 9.14
N ASP A 151 11.69 24.31 8.12
CA ASP A 151 11.87 24.95 6.82
C ASP A 151 10.99 24.27 5.76
N GLU A 152 9.92 24.96 5.34
CA GLU A 152 8.94 24.43 4.38
C GLU A 152 9.58 24.00 3.06
N LYS A 153 10.56 24.74 2.55
CA LYS A 153 11.23 24.39 1.30
C LYS A 153 12.06 23.12 1.41
N LYS A 154 12.73 22.92 2.55
CA LYS A 154 13.47 21.68 2.82
C LYS A 154 12.52 20.50 3.03
N ALA A 155 11.40 20.73 3.70
CA ALA A 155 10.36 19.74 3.90
C ALA A 155 9.77 19.29 2.54
N GLN A 156 9.44 20.24 1.67
CA GLN A 156 8.95 19.96 0.34
C GLN A 156 9.95 19.16 -0.51
N ASN A 157 11.20 19.56 -0.51
CA ASN A 157 12.26 18.85 -1.21
C ASN A 157 12.45 17.41 -0.67
N LYS A 158 12.37 17.23 0.65
CA LYS A 158 12.41 15.90 1.27
C LYS A 158 11.22 15.06 0.83
N PHE A 159 10.02 15.62 0.83
CA PHE A 159 8.78 14.95 0.41
C PHE A 159 8.86 14.42 -1.02
N TYR A 160 9.25 15.26 -1.97
CA TYR A 160 9.42 14.84 -3.37
C TYR A 160 10.60 13.87 -3.58
N ARG A 161 11.64 13.97 -2.77
CA ARG A 161 12.74 12.99 -2.78
C ARG A 161 12.25 11.61 -2.32
N ILE A 162 11.35 11.56 -1.33
CA ILE A 162 10.73 10.30 -0.91
C ILE A 162 9.87 9.73 -2.04
N ALA A 163 9.07 10.56 -2.71
CA ALA A 163 8.29 10.13 -3.87
C ALA A 163 9.17 9.50 -4.96
N SER A 164 10.29 10.15 -5.32
CA SER A 164 11.24 9.61 -6.30
C SER A 164 11.94 8.32 -5.86
N LYS A 165 12.22 8.16 -4.56
CA LYS A 165 12.76 6.90 -4.02
C LYS A 165 11.72 5.78 -4.07
N THR A 166 10.48 6.12 -3.71
CA THR A 166 9.34 5.20 -3.79
C THR A 166 9.16 4.70 -5.21
N GLU A 167 9.16 5.59 -6.22
CA GLU A 167 9.05 5.21 -7.62
C GLU A 167 10.10 4.15 -8.01
N LYS A 168 11.36 4.40 -7.69
CA LYS A 168 12.45 3.48 -8.01
C LYS A 168 12.33 2.14 -7.29
N HIS A 169 11.92 2.18 -6.02
CA HIS A 169 11.74 0.99 -5.22
C HIS A 169 10.61 0.13 -5.75
N LEU A 170 9.47 0.73 -6.09
CA LEU A 170 8.33 0.03 -6.66
C LEU A 170 8.61 -0.53 -8.06
N ALA A 171 9.34 0.24 -8.90
CA ALA A 171 9.79 -0.19 -10.22
C ALA A 171 10.61 -1.48 -10.16
N LEU A 172 11.46 -1.61 -9.13
CA LEU A 172 12.29 -2.80 -8.89
C LEU A 172 11.49 -3.94 -8.27
N THR A 173 10.70 -3.63 -7.22
CA THR A 173 10.01 -4.65 -6.41
C THR A 173 8.90 -5.33 -7.20
N PHE A 174 8.15 -4.57 -7.97
CA PHE A 174 6.97 -5.05 -8.71
C PHE A 174 7.21 -5.17 -10.22
N HIS A 175 8.49 -5.22 -10.67
CA HIS A 175 8.82 -5.24 -12.09
C HIS A 175 8.10 -6.35 -12.86
N ARG A 176 8.00 -7.58 -12.32
CA ARG A 176 7.32 -8.70 -12.98
C ARG A 176 5.83 -8.40 -13.24
N PHE A 177 5.13 -7.89 -12.23
CA PHE A 177 3.70 -7.55 -12.36
C PHE A 177 3.47 -6.46 -13.41
N ILE A 178 4.41 -5.50 -13.52
CA ILE A 178 4.34 -4.41 -14.49
C ILE A 178 4.71 -4.89 -15.90
N GLU A 179 5.74 -5.75 -16.05
CA GLU A 179 6.20 -6.30 -17.33
C GLU A 179 5.17 -7.23 -17.96
N GLU A 180 4.46 -8.01 -17.14
CA GLU A 180 3.42 -8.94 -17.59
C GLU A 180 2.09 -8.26 -17.92
N ASP A 181 2.04 -6.92 -17.93
CA ASP A 181 0.82 -6.10 -18.11
C ASP A 181 -0.32 -6.44 -17.14
N ASN A 182 0.01 -7.09 -16.03
CA ASN A 182 -0.97 -7.47 -14.99
C ASN A 182 -1.25 -6.33 -14.02
N LEU A 183 -0.37 -5.29 -13.97
CA LEU A 183 -0.46 -4.19 -13.04
C LEU A 183 -0.07 -2.86 -13.70
N ILE A 184 -0.98 -1.90 -13.66
CA ILE A 184 -0.72 -0.49 -13.97
C ILE A 184 -0.45 0.24 -12.65
N LEU A 185 0.80 0.62 -12.43
CA LEU A 185 1.22 1.35 -11.24
C LEU A 185 1.59 2.78 -11.61
N GLU A 186 0.88 3.76 -11.04
CA GLU A 186 1.08 5.18 -11.33
C GLU A 186 1.54 5.93 -10.06
N LEU A 187 2.47 6.87 -10.22
CA LEU A 187 2.86 7.81 -9.17
C LEU A 187 2.63 9.24 -9.69
N ASN A 188 1.79 9.99 -8.97
CA ASN A 188 1.35 11.34 -9.36
C ASN A 188 0.87 11.42 -10.81
N GLY A 189 0.12 10.40 -11.27
CA GLY A 189 -0.43 10.32 -12.62
C GLY A 189 0.58 9.91 -13.70
N THR A 190 1.81 9.58 -13.34
CA THR A 190 2.82 9.08 -14.25
C THR A 190 3.00 7.57 -14.07
N PRO A 191 2.85 6.75 -15.14
CA PRO A 191 3.09 5.31 -15.05
C PRO A 191 4.54 5.00 -14.65
N ILE A 192 4.69 4.11 -13.66
CA ILE A 192 5.98 3.57 -13.26
C ILE A 192 6.39 2.50 -14.28
N LYS A 193 7.59 2.65 -14.83
CA LYS A 193 8.17 1.66 -15.72
C LYS A 193 8.89 0.60 -14.91
N ALA A 194 8.69 -0.66 -15.27
CA ALA A 194 9.41 -1.76 -14.66
C ALA A 194 10.94 -1.56 -14.78
N TRP A 195 11.64 -1.90 -13.72
CA TRP A 195 13.09 -1.99 -13.74
C TRP A 195 13.51 -3.41 -13.36
N ASN A 196 13.72 -4.24 -14.39
CA ASN A 196 14.10 -5.62 -14.22
C ASN A 196 15.58 -5.71 -13.79
N PRO A 197 15.89 -6.19 -12.59
CA PRO A 197 17.28 -6.28 -12.10
C PRO A 197 18.11 -7.34 -12.83
N PHE A 198 17.47 -8.27 -13.54
CA PHE A 198 18.17 -9.33 -14.27
C PHE A 198 18.69 -8.86 -15.63
N ILE A 199 18.27 -7.67 -16.10
CA ILE A 199 18.75 -7.03 -17.34
C ILE A 199 18.71 -8.02 -18.52
N LEU A 200 17.59 -8.74 -18.70
CA LEU A 200 17.44 -9.80 -19.71
C LEU A 200 17.62 -9.30 -21.14
N GLU A 201 17.35 -8.02 -21.40
CA GLU A 201 17.57 -7.41 -22.70
C GLU A 201 19.06 -7.18 -23.06
N ASN A 202 19.96 -7.31 -22.09
CA ASN A 202 21.39 -7.12 -22.32
C ASN A 202 21.98 -8.37 -22.99
N SER A 203 22.64 -8.20 -24.13
CA SER A 203 23.25 -9.30 -24.88
C SER A 203 24.34 -10.08 -24.10
N ALA A 204 24.85 -9.51 -23.00
CA ALA A 204 25.80 -10.17 -22.12
C ALA A 204 25.13 -11.00 -21.02
N THR A 205 23.82 -10.86 -20.81
CA THR A 205 23.06 -11.65 -19.83
C THR A 205 22.92 -13.08 -20.35
N GLN A 206 23.26 -14.04 -19.53
CA GLN A 206 23.10 -15.46 -19.81
C GLN A 206 22.10 -16.05 -18.82
N GLU A 207 21.00 -16.57 -19.35
CA GLU A 207 20.08 -17.37 -18.55
C GLU A 207 20.68 -18.74 -18.30
N LEU A 208 20.64 -19.17 -17.04
CA LEU A 208 21.02 -20.54 -16.70
C LEU A 208 19.88 -21.49 -17.13
N PRO A 209 20.19 -22.72 -17.52
CA PRO A 209 19.17 -23.71 -17.80
C PRO A 209 18.35 -24.01 -16.54
N GLU A 210 17.07 -24.30 -16.74
CA GLU A 210 16.19 -24.75 -15.66
C GLU A 210 16.73 -26.01 -15.01
N GLU A 211 16.86 -26.01 -13.68
CA GLU A 211 17.27 -27.18 -12.91
C GLU A 211 16.10 -27.69 -12.06
N SER A 212 15.80 -28.98 -12.17
CA SER A 212 14.78 -29.63 -11.34
C SER A 212 15.41 -30.08 -10.02
N ILE A 213 14.96 -29.48 -8.91
CA ILE A 213 15.39 -29.90 -7.57
C ILE A 213 14.37 -30.91 -7.03
N PHE A 214 14.84 -32.13 -6.80
CA PHE A 214 14.03 -33.19 -6.19
C PHE A 214 14.26 -33.21 -4.68
N SER A 215 13.18 -33.15 -3.91
CA SER A 215 13.19 -33.35 -2.48
C SER A 215 12.15 -34.41 -2.09
N ASP A 216 12.26 -34.96 -0.88
CA ASP A 216 11.31 -35.95 -0.34
C ASP A 216 9.85 -35.42 -0.31
N ASN A 217 9.64 -34.11 -0.44
CA ASN A 217 8.34 -33.43 -0.42
C ASN A 217 7.85 -32.99 -1.82
N GLY A 218 8.56 -33.29 -2.88
CA GLY A 218 8.18 -32.95 -4.25
C GLY A 218 9.33 -32.44 -5.12
N CYS A 219 9.00 -32.07 -6.37
CA CYS A 219 9.90 -31.47 -7.35
C CYS A 219 9.61 -29.95 -7.41
N ALA A 220 10.65 -29.13 -7.39
CA ALA A 220 10.57 -27.71 -7.73
C ALA A 220 11.47 -27.45 -8.94
N GLU A 221 10.96 -26.74 -9.93
CA GLU A 221 11.76 -26.18 -11.04
C GLU A 221 12.30 -24.82 -10.58
N VAL A 222 13.59 -24.59 -10.75
CA VAL A 222 14.29 -23.36 -10.34
C VAL A 222 14.97 -22.72 -11.55
#